data_6446163b7645b693d50ad122504c8867
#
_entry.id   6446163b7645b693d50ad122504c8867
#
_cell.length_a   1.000
_cell.length_b   1.000
_cell.length_c   1.000
_cell.angle_alpha   90.00
_cell.angle_beta   90.00
_cell.angle_gamma   90.00
#
_symmetry.space_group_name_H-M   'P 1'
#
loop_
_entity.id
_entity.type
_entity.pdbx_description
1 polymer ?
#
loop_
_entity_poly.entity_id
_entity_poly.type
_entity_poly.pdbx_seq_one_letter_code
_entity_poly.pdbx_strand_id
1 'polypeptide(L)'
;MAKPTIVLVHGFWGGAAHWSKVIPRLNEKGYTSIFAVENPLTSLDDDAERTHKMIAQQKGPVLLVGHSYGGAVITEAGNQPNVVGLVYIAAFAPEVGETVSSISKTFAAPGVGNLLPDSYGYLWIKQDKFHESFCQDLTAEEALVMAVTQKAPLVSLFGDKITAAAWKNKPSWYQISSSDRMLAPETEKMMSDRLGAKKVITLDASHASLASRPDEVTALIDEAANATQC
;
A
#
# COMPACT_ATOMS: atom_id res chain seq x y z
N MET A 1 -19.64 -18.96 5.07
CA MET A 1 -18.93 -18.21 6.14
C MET A 1 -18.99 -16.72 5.85
N ALA A 2 -18.95 -15.84 6.85
CA ALA A 2 -19.00 -14.40 6.61
C ALA A 2 -17.65 -13.94 6.01
N LYS A 3 -17.70 -13.06 5.00
CA LYS A 3 -16.53 -12.46 4.42
C LYS A 3 -15.81 -11.57 5.44
N PRO A 4 -14.46 -11.49 5.43
CA PRO A 4 -13.74 -10.59 6.31
C PRO A 4 -14.05 -9.11 5.96
N THR A 5 -13.89 -8.23 6.94
CA THR A 5 -13.80 -6.80 6.69
C THR A 5 -12.53 -6.51 5.91
N ILE A 6 -12.63 -5.74 4.83
CA ILE A 6 -11.46 -5.28 4.06
C ILE A 6 -11.07 -3.89 4.56
N VAL A 7 -9.82 -3.75 5.03
CA VAL A 7 -9.26 -2.46 5.44
C VAL A 7 -8.13 -2.09 4.46
N LEU A 8 -8.35 -1.01 3.72
CA LEU A 8 -7.47 -0.51 2.67
C LEU A 8 -6.60 0.63 3.21
N VAL A 9 -5.29 0.55 3.02
CA VAL A 9 -4.30 1.51 3.53
C VAL A 9 -3.49 2.07 2.38
N HIS A 10 -3.60 3.39 2.14
CA HIS A 10 -2.89 4.08 1.06
C HIS A 10 -1.43 4.35 1.40
N GLY A 11 -0.61 4.62 0.36
CA GLY A 11 0.78 5.00 0.48
C GLY A 11 1.03 6.52 0.51
N PHE A 12 2.29 6.91 0.33
CA PHE A 12 2.70 8.29 0.16
C PHE A 12 2.08 8.90 -1.10
N TRP A 13 1.93 10.20 -1.11
CA TRP A 13 1.35 10.99 -2.22
C TRP A 13 -0.07 10.57 -2.61
N GLY A 14 -0.74 9.76 -1.78
CA GLY A 14 -2.10 9.30 -1.96
C GLY A 14 -2.99 9.61 -0.76
N GLY A 15 -4.23 9.17 -0.84
CA GLY A 15 -5.23 9.21 0.19
C GLY A 15 -6.17 8.02 0.05
N ALA A 16 -7.15 7.91 0.94
CA ALA A 16 -8.14 6.83 0.90
C ALA A 16 -8.85 6.74 -0.47
N ALA A 17 -9.01 7.86 -1.17
CA ALA A 17 -9.63 7.93 -2.49
C ALA A 17 -8.84 7.24 -3.62
N HIS A 18 -7.54 6.94 -3.42
CA HIS A 18 -6.76 6.15 -4.40
C HIS A 18 -7.38 4.76 -4.65
N TRP A 19 -8.15 4.24 -3.70
CA TRP A 19 -8.87 2.96 -3.83
C TRP A 19 -10.22 3.07 -4.56
N SER A 20 -10.58 4.24 -5.11
CA SER A 20 -11.89 4.52 -5.71
C SER A 20 -12.34 3.54 -6.79
N LYS A 21 -11.40 2.95 -7.55
CA LYS A 21 -11.71 1.94 -8.57
C LYS A 21 -11.79 0.51 -8.02
N VAL A 22 -11.13 0.22 -6.90
CA VAL A 22 -11.13 -1.09 -6.25
C VAL A 22 -12.37 -1.27 -5.36
N ILE A 23 -12.77 -0.23 -4.63
CA ILE A 23 -13.92 -0.27 -3.70
C ILE A 23 -15.22 -0.75 -4.36
N PRO A 24 -15.66 -0.19 -5.52
CA PRO A 24 -16.88 -0.66 -6.17
C PRO A 24 -16.81 -2.15 -6.56
N ARG A 25 -15.65 -2.59 -7.06
CA ARG A 25 -15.42 -3.98 -7.48
C ARG A 25 -15.45 -4.97 -6.30
N LEU A 26 -14.93 -4.58 -5.18
CA LEU A 26 -15.08 -5.37 -3.95
C LEU A 26 -16.54 -5.45 -3.50
N ASN A 27 -17.27 -4.33 -3.59
CA ASN A 27 -18.70 -4.32 -3.28
C ASN A 27 -19.51 -5.22 -4.23
N GLU A 28 -19.23 -5.20 -5.53
CA GLU A 28 -19.83 -6.10 -6.54
C GLU A 28 -19.54 -7.57 -6.22
N LYS A 29 -18.37 -7.88 -5.65
CA LYS A 29 -18.05 -9.23 -5.15
C LYS A 29 -18.72 -9.57 -3.80
N GLY A 30 -19.55 -8.67 -3.26
CA GLY A 30 -20.33 -8.89 -2.04
C GLY A 30 -19.55 -8.61 -0.73
N TYR A 31 -18.47 -7.82 -0.77
CA TYR A 31 -17.86 -7.26 0.45
C TYR A 31 -18.68 -6.06 0.89
N THR A 32 -19.41 -6.20 2.00
CA THR A 32 -20.27 -5.14 2.54
C THR A 32 -19.59 -4.32 3.65
N SER A 33 -18.47 -4.81 4.16
CA SER A 33 -17.66 -4.13 5.18
C SER A 33 -16.28 -3.79 4.59
N ILE A 34 -16.16 -2.58 4.04
CA ILE A 34 -14.94 -2.06 3.41
C ILE A 34 -14.64 -0.70 4.06
N PHE A 35 -13.43 -0.51 4.54
CA PHE A 35 -12.96 0.75 5.08
C PHE A 35 -11.62 1.14 4.45
N ALA A 36 -11.46 2.41 4.13
CA ALA A 36 -10.18 2.97 3.69
C ALA A 36 -9.66 3.92 4.78
N VAL A 37 -8.46 3.64 5.26
CA VAL A 37 -7.79 4.46 6.27
C VAL A 37 -7.20 5.69 5.60
N GLU A 38 -7.37 6.85 6.23
CA GLU A 38 -6.69 8.08 5.85
C GLU A 38 -5.49 8.28 6.76
N ASN A 39 -4.29 7.99 6.24
CA ASN A 39 -3.03 8.11 6.98
C ASN A 39 -2.66 9.58 7.21
N PRO A 40 -2.27 10.01 8.43
CA PRO A 40 -1.70 11.32 8.69
C PRO A 40 -0.46 11.65 7.85
N LEU A 41 0.43 10.68 7.63
CA LEU A 41 1.73 10.80 6.96
C LEU A 41 2.70 11.72 7.71
N THR A 42 2.60 11.73 9.05
CA THR A 42 3.46 12.47 9.97
C THR A 42 4.52 11.59 10.63
N SER A 43 4.15 10.36 10.99
CA SER A 43 5.04 9.30 11.48
C SER A 43 4.45 7.92 11.20
N LEU A 44 5.28 6.88 11.19
CA LEU A 44 4.80 5.50 11.09
C LEU A 44 3.91 5.12 12.27
N ASP A 45 4.25 5.61 13.47
CA ASP A 45 3.46 5.35 14.68
C ASP A 45 2.04 5.93 14.58
N ASP A 46 1.89 7.17 14.07
CA ASP A 46 0.58 7.81 13.87
C ASP A 46 -0.27 7.04 12.84
N ASP A 47 0.36 6.63 11.73
CA ASP A 47 -0.30 5.89 10.65
C ASP A 47 -0.71 4.49 11.10
N ALA A 48 0.17 3.78 11.82
CA ALA A 48 -0.12 2.47 12.41
C ALA A 48 -1.21 2.55 13.48
N GLU A 49 -1.16 3.55 14.36
CA GLU A 49 -2.17 3.77 15.39
C GLU A 49 -3.55 4.09 14.76
N ARG A 50 -3.57 4.86 13.68
CA ARG A 50 -4.81 5.11 12.92
C ARG A 50 -5.40 3.83 12.36
N THR A 51 -4.54 2.95 11.83
CA THR A 51 -4.93 1.64 11.30
C THR A 51 -5.37 0.70 12.43
N HIS A 52 -4.67 0.67 13.58
CA HIS A 52 -5.07 -0.08 14.78
C HIS A 52 -6.47 0.29 15.25
N LYS A 53 -6.78 1.60 15.33
CA LYS A 53 -8.12 2.08 15.72
C LYS A 53 -9.20 1.62 14.75
N MET A 54 -8.90 1.58 13.45
CA MET A 54 -9.83 1.04 12.45
C MET A 54 -10.06 -0.46 12.65
N ILE A 55 -9.01 -1.24 12.85
CA ILE A 55 -9.09 -2.68 13.11
C ILE A 55 -9.90 -2.97 14.37
N ALA A 56 -9.67 -2.22 15.44
CA ALA A 56 -10.33 -2.41 16.74
C ALA A 56 -11.86 -2.15 16.70
N GLN A 57 -12.36 -1.40 15.73
CA GLN A 57 -13.80 -1.20 15.54
C GLN A 57 -14.47 -2.41 14.86
N GLN A 58 -13.70 -3.35 14.31
CA GLN A 58 -14.25 -4.49 13.60
C GLN A 58 -14.48 -5.68 14.52
N LYS A 59 -15.72 -6.21 14.55
CA LYS A 59 -16.09 -7.34 15.41
C LYS A 59 -15.67 -8.71 14.87
N GLY A 60 -15.34 -8.79 13.57
CA GLY A 60 -15.01 -10.02 12.86
C GLY A 60 -13.57 -10.01 12.30
N PRO A 61 -13.25 -11.02 11.46
CA PRO A 61 -11.96 -11.10 10.80
C PRO A 61 -11.72 -9.90 9.89
N VAL A 62 -10.45 -9.44 9.85
CA VAL A 62 -10.00 -8.30 9.06
C VAL A 62 -8.89 -8.74 8.10
N LEU A 63 -9.05 -8.45 6.81
CA LEU A 63 -7.98 -8.53 5.83
C LEU A 63 -7.43 -7.11 5.60
N LEU A 64 -6.13 -6.93 5.85
CA LEU A 64 -5.46 -5.66 5.58
C LEU A 64 -4.89 -5.64 4.17
N VAL A 65 -5.06 -4.53 3.47
CA VAL A 65 -4.52 -4.31 2.13
C VAL A 65 -3.73 -3.01 2.13
N GLY A 66 -2.42 -3.08 1.87
CA GLY A 66 -1.54 -1.92 1.83
C GLY A 66 -1.01 -1.66 0.44
N HIS A 67 -1.11 -0.41 -0.03
CA HIS A 67 -0.45 0.07 -1.25
C HIS A 67 0.79 0.87 -0.89
N SER A 68 1.91 0.60 -1.59
CA SER A 68 3.13 1.39 -1.42
C SER A 68 3.60 1.45 0.05
N TYR A 69 3.82 2.63 0.62
CA TYR A 69 4.09 2.82 2.05
C TYR A 69 2.99 2.24 2.95
N GLY A 70 1.73 2.17 2.49
CA GLY A 70 0.67 1.49 3.23
C GLY A 70 0.98 0.03 3.56
N GLY A 71 1.88 -0.61 2.82
CA GLY A 71 2.43 -1.93 3.15
C GLY A 71 3.29 -1.92 4.42
N ALA A 72 4.10 -0.88 4.64
CA ALA A 72 4.83 -0.70 5.90
C ALA A 72 3.86 -0.50 7.08
N VAL A 73 2.79 0.28 6.87
CA VAL A 73 1.75 0.51 7.88
C VAL A 73 1.04 -0.79 8.26
N ILE A 74 0.62 -1.62 7.28
CA ILE A 74 -0.03 -2.91 7.59
C ILE A 74 0.95 -3.93 8.18
N THR A 75 2.23 -3.82 7.88
CA THR A 75 3.29 -4.64 8.49
C THR A 75 3.41 -4.33 9.98
N GLU A 76 3.39 -3.06 10.37
CA GLU A 76 3.43 -2.61 11.77
C GLU A 76 2.11 -2.93 12.49
N ALA A 77 0.96 -2.59 11.89
CA ALA A 77 -0.34 -2.69 12.52
C ALA A 77 -0.96 -4.09 12.53
N GLY A 78 -0.48 -5.02 11.70
CA GLY A 78 -1.17 -6.28 11.36
C GLY A 78 -1.13 -7.39 12.40
N ASN A 79 -0.45 -7.22 13.54
CA ASN A 79 -0.36 -8.26 14.58
C ASN A 79 -1.62 -8.40 15.46
N GLN A 80 -2.67 -7.63 15.20
CA GLN A 80 -3.93 -7.74 15.95
C GLN A 80 -4.57 -9.13 15.79
N PRO A 81 -5.20 -9.67 16.87
CA PRO A 81 -5.74 -11.04 16.85
C PRO A 81 -6.78 -11.30 15.75
N ASN A 82 -7.60 -10.29 15.43
CA ASN A 82 -8.64 -10.38 14.40
C ASN A 82 -8.14 -10.14 12.97
N VAL A 83 -6.86 -9.79 12.77
CA VAL A 83 -6.26 -9.72 11.43
C VAL A 83 -5.95 -11.14 10.95
N VAL A 84 -6.56 -11.51 9.81
CA VAL A 84 -6.45 -12.87 9.25
C VAL A 84 -5.49 -12.98 8.08
N GLY A 85 -5.06 -11.86 7.48
CA GLY A 85 -4.11 -11.86 6.37
C GLY A 85 -3.72 -10.45 5.93
N LEU A 86 -2.68 -10.36 5.10
CA LEU A 86 -2.09 -9.13 4.60
C LEU A 86 -1.95 -9.21 3.07
N VAL A 87 -2.37 -8.16 2.37
CA VAL A 87 -2.20 -8.04 0.92
C VAL A 87 -1.37 -6.80 0.60
N TYR A 88 -0.29 -6.99 -0.12
CA TYR A 88 0.66 -5.95 -0.52
C TYR A 88 0.49 -5.64 -2.00
N ILE A 89 0.21 -4.40 -2.34
CA ILE A 89 -0.01 -3.92 -3.70
C ILE A 89 1.09 -2.91 -4.04
N ALA A 90 2.07 -3.28 -4.89
CA ALA A 90 3.23 -2.45 -5.22
C ALA A 90 3.83 -1.80 -3.94
N ALA A 91 4.12 -2.61 -2.91
CA ALA A 91 4.17 -2.10 -1.54
C ALA A 91 5.43 -2.49 -0.78
N PHE A 92 5.81 -1.66 0.19
CA PHE A 92 6.85 -1.99 1.17
C PHE A 92 6.38 -3.09 2.11
N ALA A 93 7.25 -4.07 2.33
CA ALA A 93 7.06 -5.16 3.30
C ALA A 93 8.34 -5.30 4.17
N PRO A 94 8.60 -4.32 5.02
CA PRO A 94 9.86 -4.25 5.76
C PRO A 94 9.97 -5.32 6.86
N GLU A 95 11.23 -5.65 7.21
CA GLU A 95 11.62 -6.43 8.38
C GLU A 95 11.74 -5.51 9.61
N VAL A 96 11.71 -6.08 10.80
CA VAL A 96 11.99 -5.33 12.04
C VAL A 96 13.33 -4.61 11.95
N GLY A 97 13.33 -3.33 12.25
CA GLY A 97 14.50 -2.45 12.20
C GLY A 97 14.77 -1.81 10.83
N GLU A 98 14.13 -2.28 9.76
CA GLU A 98 14.19 -1.62 8.46
C GLU A 98 13.33 -0.35 8.42
N THR A 99 13.66 0.52 7.48
CA THR A 99 12.94 1.77 7.19
C THR A 99 12.63 1.85 5.70
N VAL A 100 11.66 2.67 5.31
CA VAL A 100 11.40 2.96 3.88
C VAL A 100 12.69 3.43 3.19
N SER A 101 13.44 4.33 3.84
CA SER A 101 14.70 4.87 3.31
C SER A 101 15.77 3.78 3.13
N SER A 102 15.89 2.82 4.05
CA SER A 102 16.90 1.75 3.93
C SER A 102 16.59 0.82 2.77
N ILE A 103 15.31 0.46 2.59
CA ILE A 103 14.84 -0.42 1.52
C ILE A 103 14.98 0.27 0.15
N SER A 104 14.55 1.54 0.02
CA SER A 104 14.60 2.28 -1.24
C SER A 104 16.02 2.51 -1.79
N LYS A 105 17.05 2.35 -0.94
CA LYS A 105 18.46 2.44 -1.36
C LYS A 105 18.99 1.15 -2.00
N THR A 106 18.26 0.04 -1.90
CA THR A 106 18.72 -1.26 -2.43
C THR A 106 18.69 -1.28 -3.96
N PHE A 107 17.62 -0.77 -4.56
CA PHE A 107 17.49 -0.60 -6.00
C PHE A 107 16.91 0.78 -6.30
N ALA A 108 17.51 1.50 -7.25
CA ALA A 108 17.08 2.85 -7.58
C ALA A 108 15.80 2.84 -8.42
N ALA A 109 14.81 3.61 -7.99
CA ALA A 109 13.60 3.86 -8.76
C ALA A 109 13.69 5.23 -9.44
N PRO A 110 13.46 5.33 -10.78
CA PRO A 110 13.72 6.56 -11.52
C PRO A 110 12.85 7.75 -11.10
N GLY A 111 11.63 7.51 -10.63
CA GLY A 111 10.71 8.57 -10.17
C GLY A 111 11.16 9.28 -8.90
N VAL A 112 12.03 8.67 -8.10
CA VAL A 112 12.59 9.28 -6.88
C VAL A 112 13.39 10.55 -7.18
N GLY A 113 14.00 10.67 -8.37
CA GLY A 113 14.68 11.90 -8.82
C GLY A 113 13.76 13.11 -9.02
N ASN A 114 12.45 12.90 -9.04
CA ASN A 114 11.44 13.95 -9.20
C ASN A 114 10.82 14.40 -7.85
N LEU A 115 11.36 13.94 -6.71
CA LEU A 115 10.93 14.38 -5.39
C LEU A 115 11.50 15.76 -5.06
N LEU A 116 10.68 16.57 -4.39
CA LEU A 116 11.01 17.93 -4.00
C LEU A 116 10.55 18.18 -2.55
N PRO A 117 11.48 18.43 -1.61
CA PRO A 117 11.10 18.84 -0.26
C PRO A 117 10.64 20.30 -0.23
N ASP A 118 9.63 20.60 0.58
CA ASP A 118 9.22 21.96 0.88
C ASP A 118 9.93 22.52 2.14
N SER A 119 9.67 23.79 2.44
CA SER A 119 10.27 24.49 3.59
C SER A 119 9.76 23.99 4.95
N TYR A 120 8.70 23.19 4.99
CA TYR A 120 8.11 22.63 6.19
C TYR A 120 8.46 21.15 6.41
N GLY A 121 9.31 20.59 5.54
CA GLY A 121 9.79 19.22 5.64
C GLY A 121 8.87 18.16 5.03
N TYR A 122 7.90 18.56 4.20
CA TYR A 122 7.09 17.64 3.42
C TYR A 122 7.75 17.33 2.06
N LEU A 123 7.63 16.09 1.62
CA LEU A 123 8.24 15.63 0.37
C LEU A 123 7.18 15.43 -0.71
N TRP A 124 7.26 16.24 -1.75
CA TRP A 124 6.31 16.25 -2.87
C TRP A 124 6.92 15.56 -4.09
N ILE A 125 6.09 14.93 -4.92
CA ILE A 125 6.46 14.68 -6.31
C ILE A 125 6.20 15.98 -7.07
N LYS A 126 7.18 16.46 -7.86
CA LYS A 126 6.99 17.62 -8.75
C LYS A 126 5.74 17.41 -9.58
N GLN A 127 4.83 18.39 -9.59
CA GLN A 127 3.50 18.23 -10.17
C GLN A 127 3.55 17.91 -11.67
N ASP A 128 4.46 18.55 -12.42
CA ASP A 128 4.70 18.30 -13.85
C ASP A 128 5.38 16.94 -14.13
N LYS A 129 5.89 16.28 -13.11
CA LYS A 129 6.56 14.98 -13.15
C LYS A 129 5.74 13.84 -12.54
N PHE A 130 4.57 14.16 -11.98
CA PHE A 130 3.76 13.17 -11.26
C PHE A 130 3.29 12.04 -12.17
N HIS A 131 2.75 12.38 -13.36
CA HIS A 131 2.27 11.40 -14.32
C HIS A 131 3.38 10.40 -14.70
N GLU A 132 4.53 10.92 -15.15
CA GLU A 132 5.64 10.04 -15.60
C GLU A 132 6.26 9.21 -14.48
N SER A 133 6.16 9.70 -13.21
CA SER A 133 6.80 9.04 -12.06
C SER A 133 5.89 8.04 -11.36
N PHE A 134 4.62 8.38 -11.17
CA PHE A 134 3.70 7.66 -10.29
C PHE A 134 2.67 6.81 -11.04
N CYS A 135 2.16 7.29 -12.17
CA CYS A 135 0.97 6.72 -12.82
C CYS A 135 0.99 6.86 -14.35
N GLN A 136 2.13 6.57 -15.00
CA GLN A 136 2.35 6.76 -16.44
C GLN A 136 1.43 5.94 -17.35
N ASP A 137 0.71 4.97 -16.80
CA ASP A 137 -0.27 4.11 -17.47
C ASP A 137 -1.73 4.57 -17.27
N LEU A 138 -1.95 5.68 -16.56
CA LEU A 138 -3.26 6.34 -16.47
C LEU A 138 -3.42 7.43 -17.53
N THR A 139 -4.64 7.92 -17.70
CA THR A 139 -4.91 9.08 -18.54
C THR A 139 -4.30 10.35 -17.95
N ALA A 140 -4.02 11.34 -18.78
CA ALA A 140 -3.49 12.64 -18.32
C ALA A 140 -4.44 13.33 -17.33
N GLU A 141 -5.75 13.18 -17.51
CA GLU A 141 -6.77 13.74 -16.61
C GLU A 141 -6.72 13.07 -15.23
N GLU A 142 -6.66 11.74 -15.16
CA GLU A 142 -6.55 11.01 -13.90
C GLU A 142 -5.23 11.35 -13.18
N ALA A 143 -4.13 11.42 -13.93
CA ALA A 143 -2.83 11.78 -13.39
C ALA A 143 -2.81 13.21 -12.86
N LEU A 144 -3.48 14.17 -13.53
CA LEU A 144 -3.62 15.55 -13.07
C LEU A 144 -4.36 15.60 -11.73
N VAL A 145 -5.48 14.87 -11.60
CA VAL A 145 -6.24 14.79 -10.34
C VAL A 145 -5.35 14.25 -9.21
N MET A 146 -4.63 13.14 -9.45
CA MET A 146 -3.72 12.57 -8.45
C MET A 146 -2.59 13.55 -8.09
N ALA A 147 -2.01 14.25 -9.06
CA ALA A 147 -0.94 15.20 -8.83
C ALA A 147 -1.38 16.41 -7.98
N VAL A 148 -2.58 16.91 -8.22
CA VAL A 148 -3.12 18.08 -7.48
C VAL A 148 -3.59 17.70 -6.08
N THR A 149 -4.09 16.46 -5.90
CA THR A 149 -4.61 15.98 -4.62
C THR A 149 -3.59 15.15 -3.83
N GLN A 150 -2.33 15.08 -4.29
CA GLN A 150 -1.31 14.32 -3.58
C GLN A 150 -1.14 14.81 -2.14
N LYS A 151 -1.03 13.87 -1.21
CA LYS A 151 -0.75 14.14 0.20
C LYS A 151 0.73 13.83 0.47
N ALA A 152 1.51 14.87 0.68
CA ALA A 152 2.94 14.74 0.91
C ALA A 152 3.24 14.19 2.31
N PRO A 153 4.13 13.18 2.45
CA PRO A 153 4.62 12.74 3.75
C PRO A 153 5.67 13.70 4.32
N LEU A 154 5.84 13.71 5.64
CA LEU A 154 7.04 14.28 6.25
C LEU A 154 8.29 13.47 5.84
N VAL A 155 9.39 14.16 5.53
CA VAL A 155 10.68 13.53 5.18
C VAL A 155 11.19 12.62 6.30
N SER A 156 10.99 13.01 7.57
CA SER A 156 11.41 12.23 8.74
C SER A 156 10.82 10.82 8.76
N LEU A 157 9.58 10.66 8.29
CA LEU A 157 8.86 9.38 8.25
C LEU A 157 9.58 8.29 7.46
N PHE A 158 10.39 8.66 6.43
CA PHE A 158 11.17 7.69 5.67
C PHE A 158 12.24 6.97 6.49
N GLY A 159 12.62 7.54 7.64
CA GLY A 159 13.58 6.99 8.59
C GLY A 159 12.95 6.23 9.76
N ASP A 160 11.63 6.17 9.86
CA ASP A 160 10.95 5.45 10.94
C ASP A 160 11.15 3.95 10.79
N LYS A 161 11.50 3.30 11.89
CA LYS A 161 11.79 1.87 11.93
C LYS A 161 10.55 1.05 12.19
N ILE A 162 10.41 -0.05 11.46
CA ILE A 162 9.44 -1.09 11.81
C ILE A 162 9.83 -1.73 13.15
N THR A 163 8.88 -1.89 14.03
CA THR A 163 9.04 -2.53 15.34
C THR A 163 8.44 -3.93 15.39
N ALA A 164 7.43 -4.20 14.55
CA ALA A 164 6.72 -5.48 14.51
C ALA A 164 6.38 -5.88 13.05
N ALA A 165 6.95 -6.99 12.57
CA ALA A 165 6.71 -7.49 11.22
C ALA A 165 5.57 -8.51 11.20
N ALA A 166 4.34 -8.06 11.04
CA ALA A 166 3.13 -8.90 11.10
C ALA A 166 3.13 -10.04 10.07
N TRP A 167 3.75 -9.86 8.92
CA TRP A 167 3.85 -10.88 7.87
C TRP A 167 4.58 -12.16 8.32
N LYS A 168 5.36 -12.12 9.40
CA LYS A 168 5.97 -13.32 9.99
C LYS A 168 4.94 -14.26 10.63
N ASN A 169 3.79 -13.73 11.03
CA ASN A 169 2.75 -14.42 11.77
C ASN A 169 1.42 -14.54 11.00
N LYS A 170 1.30 -13.83 9.88
CA LYS A 170 0.07 -13.76 9.09
C LYS A 170 0.33 -14.20 7.65
N PRO A 171 -0.59 -14.95 7.02
CA PRO A 171 -0.49 -15.27 5.61
C PRO A 171 -0.54 -13.99 4.79
N SER A 172 0.27 -13.94 3.71
CA SER A 172 0.44 -12.73 2.91
C SER A 172 0.32 -13.03 1.42
N TRP A 173 -0.15 -12.04 0.65
CA TRP A 173 -0.23 -12.02 -0.81
C TRP A 173 0.46 -10.76 -1.32
N TYR A 174 1.02 -10.84 -2.51
CA TYR A 174 1.78 -9.72 -3.05
C TYR A 174 1.49 -9.50 -4.55
N GLN A 175 1.36 -8.22 -4.94
CA GLN A 175 1.29 -7.80 -6.33
C GLN A 175 2.50 -6.92 -6.64
N ILE A 176 3.27 -7.31 -7.67
CA ILE A 176 4.43 -6.60 -8.22
C ILE A 176 4.00 -5.80 -9.43
N SER A 177 4.34 -4.50 -9.48
CA SER A 177 4.18 -3.62 -10.65
C SER A 177 5.46 -3.59 -11.47
N SER A 178 5.49 -4.26 -12.64
CA SER A 178 6.73 -4.40 -13.42
C SER A 178 7.23 -3.12 -14.08
N SER A 179 6.40 -2.09 -14.14
CA SER A 179 6.72 -0.77 -14.68
C SER A 179 6.71 0.32 -13.60
N ASP A 180 6.84 -0.06 -12.32
CA ASP A 180 6.88 0.87 -11.19
C ASP A 180 8.14 1.75 -11.24
N ARG A 181 7.95 3.07 -11.10
CA ARG A 181 9.01 4.07 -11.12
C ARG A 181 9.23 4.74 -9.76
N MET A 182 8.40 4.42 -8.74
CA MET A 182 8.52 4.94 -7.38
C MET A 182 9.09 3.92 -6.40
N LEU A 183 8.78 2.63 -6.61
CA LEU A 183 9.36 1.50 -5.90
C LEU A 183 9.89 0.52 -6.96
N ALA A 184 11.21 0.34 -7.02
CA ALA A 184 11.80 -0.49 -8.06
C ALA A 184 11.20 -1.92 -8.05
N PRO A 185 10.81 -2.49 -9.21
CA PRO A 185 10.25 -3.85 -9.28
C PRO A 185 11.15 -4.92 -8.65
N GLU A 186 12.48 -4.72 -8.70
CA GLU A 186 13.46 -5.58 -8.04
C GLU A 186 13.34 -5.52 -6.52
N THR A 187 13.01 -4.35 -5.96
CA THR A 187 12.74 -4.19 -4.53
C THR A 187 11.44 -4.89 -4.14
N GLU A 188 10.38 -4.74 -4.94
CA GLU A 188 9.12 -5.44 -4.72
C GLU A 188 9.31 -6.96 -4.76
N LYS A 189 10.07 -7.45 -5.77
CA LYS A 189 10.38 -8.88 -5.87
C LYS A 189 11.16 -9.37 -4.65
N MET A 190 12.20 -8.68 -4.25
CA MET A 190 13.00 -9.03 -3.06
C MET A 190 12.11 -9.15 -1.81
N MET A 191 11.21 -8.20 -1.60
CA MET A 191 10.30 -8.23 -0.45
C MET A 191 9.26 -9.35 -0.57
N SER A 192 8.68 -9.57 -1.75
CA SER A 192 7.71 -10.66 -1.98
C SER A 192 8.32 -12.05 -1.76
N ASP A 193 9.57 -12.25 -2.18
CA ASP A 193 10.29 -13.51 -1.94
C ASP A 193 10.52 -13.72 -0.43
N ARG A 194 10.94 -12.66 0.29
CA ARG A 194 11.19 -12.69 1.73
C ARG A 194 9.93 -13.00 2.55
N LEU A 195 8.79 -12.46 2.13
CA LEU A 195 7.49 -12.70 2.79
C LEU A 195 7.08 -14.18 2.78
N GLY A 196 7.56 -14.98 1.85
CA GLY A 196 7.00 -16.31 1.58
C GLY A 196 5.52 -16.23 1.23
N ALA A 197 5.13 -15.22 0.43
CA ALA A 197 3.75 -14.95 0.09
C ALA A 197 3.02 -16.17 -0.47
N LYS A 198 1.77 -16.39 -0.06
CA LYS A 198 0.91 -17.49 -0.56
C LYS A 198 0.68 -17.40 -2.06
N LYS A 199 0.67 -16.18 -2.58
CA LYS A 199 0.61 -15.90 -4.00
C LYS A 199 1.31 -14.59 -4.30
N VAL A 200 2.07 -14.58 -5.40
CA VAL A 200 2.67 -13.39 -6.00
C VAL A 200 2.14 -13.28 -7.42
N ILE A 201 1.63 -12.12 -7.79
CA ILE A 201 1.28 -11.79 -9.17
C ILE A 201 2.13 -10.62 -9.64
N THR A 202 2.46 -10.59 -10.93
CA THR A 202 3.14 -9.45 -11.56
C THR A 202 2.22 -8.85 -12.61
N LEU A 203 2.00 -7.54 -12.52
CA LEU A 203 1.18 -6.80 -13.48
C LEU A 203 2.07 -5.83 -14.25
N ASP A 204 1.84 -5.71 -15.54
CA ASP A 204 2.39 -4.61 -16.33
C ASP A 204 1.61 -3.34 -15.98
N ALA A 205 2.10 -2.66 -14.94
CA ALA A 205 1.46 -1.50 -14.34
C ALA A 205 2.50 -0.55 -13.77
N SER A 206 2.10 0.72 -13.63
CA SER A 206 2.82 1.74 -12.88
C SER A 206 2.72 1.50 -11.37
N HIS A 207 3.26 2.44 -10.57
CA HIS A 207 3.06 2.45 -9.11
C HIS A 207 1.58 2.52 -8.71
N ALA A 208 0.72 3.10 -9.56
CA ALA A 208 -0.72 3.23 -9.34
C ALA A 208 -1.53 2.02 -9.85
N SER A 209 -1.03 0.79 -9.72
CA SER A 209 -1.69 -0.44 -10.19
C SER A 209 -3.14 -0.59 -9.67
N LEU A 210 -3.43 -0.12 -8.46
CA LEU A 210 -4.79 -0.09 -7.91
C LEU A 210 -5.78 0.75 -8.75
N ALA A 211 -5.27 1.68 -9.55
CA ALA A 211 -6.06 2.54 -10.43
C ALA A 211 -6.00 2.09 -11.90
N SER A 212 -4.87 1.55 -12.37
CA SER A 212 -4.69 1.14 -13.77
C SER A 212 -5.09 -0.33 -14.02
N ARG A 213 -5.00 -1.19 -12.99
CA ARG A 213 -5.33 -2.63 -13.03
C ARG A 213 -6.28 -3.01 -11.89
N PRO A 214 -7.40 -2.28 -11.69
CA PRO A 214 -8.26 -2.49 -10.52
C PRO A 214 -8.93 -3.86 -10.49
N ASP A 215 -9.15 -4.50 -11.63
CA ASP A 215 -9.76 -5.83 -11.72
C ASP A 215 -8.83 -6.90 -11.15
N GLU A 216 -7.55 -6.89 -11.57
CA GLU A 216 -6.55 -7.84 -11.12
C GLU A 216 -6.18 -7.63 -9.66
N VAL A 217 -6.07 -6.37 -9.22
CA VAL A 217 -5.85 -6.03 -7.80
C VAL A 217 -7.03 -6.53 -6.94
N THR A 218 -8.27 -6.29 -7.39
CA THR A 218 -9.48 -6.79 -6.71
C THR A 218 -9.52 -8.32 -6.67
N ALA A 219 -9.11 -8.99 -7.75
CA ALA A 219 -9.07 -10.45 -7.79
C ALA A 219 -8.08 -11.03 -6.77
N LEU A 220 -6.91 -10.42 -6.59
CA LEU A 220 -5.93 -10.84 -5.58
C LEU A 220 -6.47 -10.63 -4.15
N ILE A 221 -7.14 -9.51 -3.89
CA ILE A 221 -7.77 -9.24 -2.59
C ILE A 221 -8.87 -10.26 -2.30
N ASP A 222 -9.73 -10.56 -3.30
CA ASP A 222 -10.81 -11.55 -3.17
C ASP A 222 -10.26 -12.96 -2.91
N GLU A 223 -9.19 -13.35 -3.62
CA GLU A 223 -8.51 -14.62 -3.38
C GLU A 223 -7.95 -14.73 -1.95
N ALA A 224 -7.27 -13.68 -1.48
CA ALA A 224 -6.75 -13.62 -0.12
C ALA A 224 -7.87 -13.72 0.92
N ALA A 225 -8.96 -12.99 0.71
CA ALA A 225 -10.12 -13.03 1.59
C ALA A 225 -10.76 -14.42 1.64
N ASN A 226 -10.90 -15.10 0.50
CA ASN A 226 -11.47 -16.45 0.45
C ASN A 226 -10.53 -17.49 1.11
N ALA A 227 -9.22 -17.34 0.95
CA ALA A 227 -8.23 -18.22 1.57
C ALA A 227 -8.12 -18.08 3.10
N THR A 228 -8.63 -16.98 3.67
CA THR A 228 -8.61 -16.70 5.11
C THR A 228 -9.97 -16.91 5.79
N GLN A 229 -10.98 -17.42 5.08
CA GLN A 229 -12.26 -17.82 5.65
C GLN A 229 -12.07 -19.17 6.38
N CYS A 230 -12.19 -19.16 7.69
CA CYS A 230 -12.21 -20.37 8.56
C CYS A 230 -13.62 -20.93 8.74
#